data_99c1fde6b1ad382eb16e2a7d4e06c425
#
_entry.id   99c1fde6b1ad382eb16e2a7d4e06c425
#
_cell.length_a   1.000
_cell.length_b   1.000
_cell.length_c   1.000
_cell.angle_alpha   90.00
_cell.angle_beta   90.00
_cell.angle_gamma   90.00
#
_symmetry.space_group_name_H-M   'P 1'
#
loop_
_entity.id
_entity.type
_entity.pdbx_description
1 polymer ?
#
loop_
_entity_poly.entity_id
_entity_poly.type
_entity_poly.pdbx_seq_one_letter_code
_entity_poly.pdbx_strand_id
1 'polypeptide(L)'
;MARTGRRLLIAAVIAAVGAMSVAGVVYAKTYKLSASKSKLAFNVKTVRATKGSVTLSMANPSSFPHAIAIKGHGVKSKGKTVNKGGTSRVTVRLKKGTYTFYCPVDGHEAAGMKGKLIVS
;
A
#
# COMPACT_ATOMS: atom_id res chain seq x y z
N MET A 1 -39.36 33.32 -17.65
CA MET A 1 -38.33 33.16 -18.68
C MET A 1 -37.74 31.79 -18.67
N ALA A 2 -37.69 31.16 -19.80
CA ALA A 2 -37.21 29.79 -19.94
C ALA A 2 -35.71 29.66 -19.54
N ARG A 3 -34.95 30.69 -19.62
CA ARG A 3 -33.51 30.67 -19.33
C ARG A 3 -33.17 30.20 -17.90
N THR A 4 -34.01 30.60 -16.94
CA THR A 4 -33.77 30.22 -15.54
C THR A 4 -33.91 28.71 -15.33
N GLY A 5 -34.89 28.11 -15.92
CA GLY A 5 -35.10 26.66 -15.80
C GLY A 5 -33.94 25.87 -16.40
N ARG A 6 -33.44 26.31 -17.54
CA ARG A 6 -32.35 25.63 -18.20
C ARG A 6 -31.08 25.59 -17.34
N ARG A 7 -30.78 26.69 -16.67
CA ARG A 7 -29.61 26.76 -15.80
C ARG A 7 -29.71 25.80 -14.63
N LEU A 8 -30.87 25.67 -14.03
CA LEU A 8 -31.09 24.75 -12.92
C LEU A 8 -30.94 23.29 -13.37
N LEU A 9 -31.43 22.95 -14.57
CA LEU A 9 -31.28 21.60 -15.10
C LEU A 9 -29.83 21.22 -15.33
N ILE A 10 -29.02 22.14 -15.85
CA ILE A 10 -27.60 21.89 -16.08
C ILE A 10 -26.90 21.63 -14.76
N ALA A 11 -27.17 22.41 -13.73
CA ALA A 11 -26.57 22.21 -12.43
C ALA A 11 -26.90 20.82 -11.85
N ALA A 12 -28.15 20.40 -11.97
CA ALA A 12 -28.56 19.09 -11.48
C ALA A 12 -27.83 17.94 -12.19
N VAL A 13 -27.67 18.04 -13.52
CA VAL A 13 -26.96 17.03 -14.30
C VAL A 13 -25.50 16.93 -13.88
N ILE A 14 -24.84 18.07 -13.69
CA ILE A 14 -23.44 18.08 -13.27
C ILE A 14 -23.27 17.41 -11.90
N ALA A 15 -24.14 17.71 -10.97
CA ALA A 15 -24.08 17.12 -9.63
C ALA A 15 -24.26 15.61 -9.68
N ALA A 16 -25.19 15.10 -10.49
CA ALA A 16 -25.41 13.67 -10.64
C ALA A 16 -24.18 12.96 -11.21
N VAL A 17 -23.58 13.52 -12.24
CA VAL A 17 -22.38 12.95 -12.87
C VAL A 17 -21.22 12.94 -11.88
N GLY A 18 -21.03 14.01 -11.14
CA GLY A 18 -19.98 14.08 -10.15
C GLY A 18 -20.13 13.02 -9.06
N ALA A 19 -21.33 12.81 -8.54
CA ALA A 19 -21.61 11.81 -7.54
C ALA A 19 -21.31 10.39 -8.07
N MET A 20 -21.71 10.09 -9.29
CA MET A 20 -21.44 8.79 -9.91
C MET A 20 -19.96 8.53 -10.11
N SER A 21 -19.19 9.54 -10.53
CA SER A 21 -17.76 9.42 -10.74
C SER A 21 -17.03 9.04 -9.45
N VAL A 22 -17.43 9.65 -8.32
CA VAL A 22 -16.79 9.40 -7.02
C VAL A 22 -17.13 8.02 -6.47
N ALA A 23 -18.35 7.56 -6.67
CA ALA A 23 -18.84 6.32 -6.07
C ALA A 23 -18.08 5.07 -6.52
N GLY A 24 -17.48 5.07 -7.71
CA GLY A 24 -16.74 3.93 -8.24
C GLY A 24 -15.24 3.96 -8.03
N VAL A 25 -14.71 4.97 -7.35
CA VAL A 25 -13.26 5.15 -7.23
C VAL A 25 -12.76 4.64 -5.88
N VAL A 26 -11.78 3.74 -5.92
CA VAL A 26 -11.13 3.17 -4.72
C VAL A 26 -9.64 3.41 -4.84
N TYR A 27 -9.04 4.00 -3.81
CA TYR A 27 -7.61 4.27 -3.75
C TYR A 27 -6.94 3.43 -2.69
N ALA A 28 -5.76 2.90 -3.02
CA ALA A 28 -4.90 2.25 -2.05
C ALA A 28 -4.25 3.31 -1.16
N LYS A 29 -4.20 3.05 0.15
CA LYS A 29 -3.37 3.84 1.05
C LYS A 29 -1.96 3.29 1.02
N THR A 30 -0.98 4.18 0.96
CA THR A 30 0.44 3.83 0.91
C THR A 30 1.09 4.11 2.27
N TYR A 31 1.81 3.10 2.76
CA TYR A 31 2.58 3.18 4.01
C TYR A 31 4.04 2.98 3.64
N LYS A 32 4.88 3.95 4.00
CA LYS A 32 6.29 3.98 3.60
C LYS A 32 7.16 3.41 4.70
N LEU A 33 8.14 2.60 4.30
CA LEU A 33 9.19 2.11 5.17
C LEU A 33 10.49 2.04 4.39
N SER A 34 11.57 1.68 5.06
CA SER A 34 12.89 1.61 4.46
C SER A 34 13.64 0.38 4.96
N ALA A 35 14.43 -0.21 4.09
CA ALA A 35 15.44 -1.19 4.53
C ALA A 35 16.53 -0.47 5.31
N SER A 36 17.14 -1.17 6.29
CA SER A 36 18.33 -0.67 6.97
C SER A 36 19.50 -0.60 5.99
N LYS A 37 20.36 0.40 6.14
CA LYS A 37 21.57 0.51 5.33
C LYS A 37 22.57 -0.61 5.57
N SER A 38 22.61 -1.14 6.80
CA SER A 38 23.69 -2.01 7.24
C SER A 38 23.25 -3.36 7.78
N LYS A 39 21.96 -3.56 8.02
CA LYS A 39 21.41 -4.79 8.61
C LYS A 39 20.34 -5.40 7.73
N LEU A 40 20.12 -6.70 7.87
CA LEU A 40 18.96 -7.38 7.27
C LEU A 40 17.73 -7.09 8.15
N ALA A 41 17.21 -5.88 8.04
CA ALA A 41 16.10 -5.37 8.84
C ALA A 41 15.41 -4.22 8.11
N PHE A 42 14.17 -3.94 8.50
CA PHE A 42 13.49 -2.70 8.13
C PHE A 42 13.68 -1.66 9.24
N ASN A 43 13.44 -0.40 8.90
CA ASN A 43 13.53 0.70 9.86
C ASN A 43 12.41 0.71 10.90
N VAL A 44 11.36 -0.09 10.69
CA VAL A 44 10.24 -0.22 11.62
C VAL A 44 9.91 -1.70 11.83
N LYS A 45 9.37 -2.04 13.00
CA LYS A 45 8.94 -3.39 13.33
C LYS A 45 7.42 -3.57 13.27
N THR A 46 6.70 -2.48 13.27
CA THR A 46 5.23 -2.49 13.20
C THR A 46 4.76 -1.40 12.27
N VAL A 47 3.85 -1.76 11.36
CA VAL A 47 3.12 -0.83 10.51
C VAL A 47 1.64 -1.00 10.84
N ARG A 48 0.95 0.12 11.04
CA ARG A 48 -0.50 0.13 11.26
C ARG A 48 -1.19 0.66 10.03
N ALA A 49 -2.17 -0.06 9.55
CA ALA A 49 -2.88 0.27 8.32
C ALA A 49 -4.38 0.19 8.51
N THR A 50 -5.10 0.86 7.63
CA THR A 50 -6.56 0.77 7.54
C THR A 50 -6.93 -0.35 6.57
N LYS A 51 -7.94 -1.15 6.91
CA LYS A 51 -8.45 -2.21 6.03
C LYS A 51 -8.83 -1.65 4.66
N GLY A 52 -8.73 -2.49 3.65
CA GLY A 52 -8.98 -2.14 2.26
C GLY A 52 -7.74 -2.37 1.43
N SER A 53 -7.56 -1.58 0.39
CA SER A 53 -6.37 -1.68 -0.46
C SER A 53 -5.18 -1.03 0.23
N VAL A 54 -4.17 -1.83 0.52
CA VAL A 54 -2.97 -1.43 1.27
C VAL A 54 -1.75 -1.55 0.36
N THR A 55 -0.96 -0.50 0.28
CA THR A 55 0.33 -0.51 -0.40
C THR A 55 1.43 -0.29 0.64
N LEU A 56 2.40 -1.21 0.68
CA LEU A 56 3.66 -0.96 1.38
C LEU A 56 4.70 -0.54 0.35
N SER A 57 5.39 0.56 0.61
CA SER A 57 6.42 1.11 -0.25
C SER A 57 7.72 1.18 0.52
N MET A 58 8.70 0.39 0.10
CA MET A 58 9.98 0.26 0.80
C MET A 58 11.11 0.82 -0.04
N ALA A 59 11.80 1.81 0.49
CA ALA A 59 13.05 2.31 -0.08
C ALA A 59 14.21 1.40 0.30
N ASN A 60 15.14 1.18 -0.62
CA ASN A 60 16.34 0.38 -0.35
C ASN A 60 17.62 1.23 -0.42
N PRO A 61 18.10 1.77 0.70
CA PRO A 61 19.37 2.50 0.71
C PRO A 61 20.58 1.59 0.91
N SER A 62 20.37 0.27 1.08
CA SER A 62 21.47 -0.66 1.36
C SER A 62 22.13 -1.17 0.08
N SER A 63 23.32 -1.74 0.22
CA SER A 63 24.01 -2.38 -0.90
C SER A 63 23.47 -3.78 -1.22
N PHE A 64 22.60 -4.35 -0.37
CA PHE A 64 21.99 -5.64 -0.61
C PHE A 64 20.68 -5.49 -1.35
N PRO A 65 20.32 -6.44 -2.24
CA PRO A 65 18.99 -6.46 -2.84
C PRO A 65 17.93 -6.78 -1.78
N HIS A 66 16.82 -6.08 -1.84
CA HIS A 66 15.68 -6.28 -0.94
C HIS A 66 14.35 -6.14 -1.67
N ALA A 67 13.31 -6.69 -1.08
CA ALA A 67 11.93 -6.50 -1.53
C ALA A 67 11.03 -6.41 -0.31
N ILE A 68 9.80 -5.97 -0.53
CA ILE A 68 8.75 -5.95 0.49
C ILE A 68 7.66 -6.95 0.10
N ALA A 69 7.19 -7.73 1.06
CA ALA A 69 6.15 -8.71 0.86
C ALA A 69 5.21 -8.74 2.06
N ILE A 70 4.01 -9.24 1.88
CA ILE A 70 2.99 -9.39 2.92
C ILE A 70 2.48 -10.82 2.91
N LYS A 71 2.34 -11.42 4.10
CA LYS A 71 1.71 -12.73 4.26
C LYS A 71 0.84 -12.79 5.52
N GLY A 72 -0.14 -13.66 5.49
CA GLY A 72 -1.05 -13.92 6.60
C GLY A 72 -2.49 -14.07 6.12
N HIS A 73 -3.29 -14.82 6.84
CA HIS A 73 -4.73 -15.01 6.53
C HIS A 73 -4.99 -15.41 5.07
N GLY A 74 -4.17 -16.33 4.53
CA GLY A 74 -4.29 -16.78 3.14
C GLY A 74 -3.70 -15.83 2.11
N VAL A 75 -3.18 -14.68 2.51
CA VAL A 75 -2.51 -13.72 1.64
C VAL A 75 -1.03 -14.04 1.55
N LYS A 76 -0.47 -13.97 0.35
CA LYS A 76 0.98 -14.04 0.12
C LYS A 76 1.30 -13.26 -1.14
N SER A 77 1.82 -12.05 -0.99
CA SER A 77 2.05 -11.13 -2.09
C SER A 77 3.41 -10.46 -1.96
N LYS A 78 4.13 -10.31 -3.07
CA LYS A 78 5.50 -9.82 -3.10
C LYS A 78 5.65 -8.65 -4.07
N GLY A 79 6.44 -7.66 -3.67
CA GLY A 79 6.95 -6.63 -4.56
C GLY A 79 8.20 -7.10 -5.31
N LYS A 80 8.70 -6.26 -6.19
CA LYS A 80 9.93 -6.54 -6.92
C LYS A 80 11.14 -6.43 -6.01
N THR A 81 12.14 -7.27 -6.24
CA THR A 81 13.46 -7.10 -5.63
C THR A 81 14.16 -5.91 -6.29
N VAL A 82 14.71 -5.02 -5.47
CA VAL A 82 15.37 -3.81 -5.94
C VAL A 82 16.75 -3.68 -5.33
N ASN A 83 17.66 -3.09 -6.08
CA ASN A 83 19.01 -2.78 -5.64
C ASN A 83 19.04 -1.42 -4.93
N LYS A 84 20.22 -1.01 -4.48
CA LYS A 84 20.43 0.27 -3.81
C LYS A 84 19.83 1.43 -4.62
N GLY A 85 19.03 2.24 -3.95
CA GLY A 85 18.35 3.38 -4.55
C GLY A 85 16.97 3.05 -5.12
N GLY A 86 16.61 1.77 -5.25
CA GLY A 86 15.30 1.36 -5.74
C GLY A 86 14.22 1.40 -4.67
N THR A 87 12.98 1.32 -5.11
CA THR A 87 11.80 1.24 -4.24
C THR A 87 10.99 0.01 -4.62
N SER A 88 10.72 -0.83 -3.64
CA SER A 88 9.87 -2.01 -3.79
C SER A 88 8.48 -1.71 -3.26
N ARG A 89 7.45 -2.09 -4.00
CA ARG A 89 6.04 -1.88 -3.60
C ARG A 89 5.26 -3.17 -3.70
N VAL A 90 4.35 -3.36 -2.75
CA VAL A 90 3.37 -4.43 -2.77
C VAL A 90 2.01 -3.83 -2.44
N THR A 91 1.01 -4.17 -3.24
CA THR A 91 -0.37 -3.70 -3.04
C THR A 91 -1.26 -4.92 -2.91
N VAL A 92 -2.05 -4.97 -1.85
CA VAL A 92 -2.97 -6.07 -1.61
C VAL A 92 -4.18 -5.60 -0.81
N ARG A 93 -5.32 -6.22 -1.07
CA ARG A 93 -6.55 -5.93 -0.35
C ARG A 93 -6.57 -6.75 0.93
N LEU A 94 -6.63 -6.06 2.07
CA LEU A 94 -6.52 -6.68 3.39
C LEU A 94 -7.75 -6.41 4.24
N LYS A 95 -8.20 -7.45 4.92
CA LYS A 95 -9.21 -7.36 5.98
C LYS A 95 -8.54 -7.02 7.29
N LYS A 96 -9.33 -6.59 8.27
CA LYS A 96 -8.88 -6.41 9.64
C LYS A 96 -8.15 -7.66 10.13
N GLY A 97 -6.99 -7.48 10.74
CA GLY A 97 -6.19 -8.58 11.26
C GLY A 97 -4.72 -8.22 11.35
N THR A 98 -3.91 -9.16 11.82
CA THR A 98 -2.46 -9.01 11.91
C THR A 98 -1.79 -9.87 10.85
N TYR A 99 -0.93 -9.25 10.08
CA TYR A 99 -0.17 -9.86 8.99
C TYR A 99 1.32 -9.71 9.28
N THR A 100 2.14 -10.39 8.49
CA THR A 100 3.59 -10.21 8.52
C THR A 100 4.01 -9.48 7.25
N PHE A 101 4.76 -8.40 7.37
CA PHE A 101 5.53 -7.88 6.26
C PHE A 101 6.97 -8.39 6.38
N TYR A 102 7.61 -8.69 5.27
CA TYR A 102 8.93 -9.33 5.28
C TYR A 102 9.67 -9.09 3.97
N CYS A 103 10.97 -9.37 3.98
CA CYS A 103 11.77 -9.40 2.77
C CYS A 103 11.81 -10.83 2.24
N PRO A 104 11.34 -11.10 1.02
CA PRO A 104 11.30 -12.46 0.46
C PRO A 104 12.63 -12.92 -0.14
N VAL A 105 13.66 -12.09 -0.15
CA VAL A 105 15.01 -12.49 -0.60
C VAL A 105 15.54 -13.60 0.30
N ASP A 106 16.18 -14.60 -0.29
CA ASP A 106 16.61 -15.80 0.41
C ASP A 106 17.38 -15.50 1.69
N GLY A 107 16.90 -16.08 2.80
CA GLY A 107 17.53 -15.95 4.11
C GLY A 107 17.26 -14.64 4.85
N HIS A 108 16.75 -13.62 4.21
CA HIS A 108 16.58 -12.31 4.83
C HIS A 108 15.51 -12.31 5.92
N GLU A 109 14.38 -12.95 5.68
CA GLU A 109 13.33 -13.07 6.70
C GLU A 109 13.82 -13.84 7.92
N ALA A 110 14.51 -14.95 7.71
CA ALA A 110 15.06 -15.77 8.80
C ALA A 110 16.09 -14.98 9.62
N ALA A 111 16.80 -14.05 9.00
CA ALA A 111 17.75 -13.18 9.69
C ALA A 111 17.08 -12.03 10.47
N GLY A 112 15.76 -11.88 10.38
CA GLY A 112 15.02 -10.89 11.13
C GLY A 112 14.42 -9.75 10.30
N MET A 113 14.51 -9.80 8.97
CA MET A 113 13.97 -8.77 8.09
C MET A 113 12.47 -8.95 7.91
N LYS A 114 11.72 -8.65 8.97
CA LYS A 114 10.27 -8.79 9.04
C LYS A 114 9.68 -7.89 10.13
N GLY A 115 8.37 -7.73 10.09
CA GLY A 115 7.62 -7.01 11.11
C GLY A 115 6.13 -7.32 11.05
N LYS A 116 5.37 -6.69 11.92
CA LYS A 116 3.92 -6.86 12.00
C LYS A 116 3.21 -5.77 11.23
N LEU A 117 2.22 -6.17 10.44
CA LEU A 117 1.29 -5.26 9.79
C LEU A 117 -0.07 -5.44 10.47
N ILE A 118 -0.47 -4.44 11.24
CA ILE A 118 -1.73 -4.46 11.99
C ILE A 118 -2.75 -3.65 11.22
N VAL A 119 -3.78 -4.34 10.72
CA VAL A 119 -4.85 -3.74 9.91
C VAL A 119 -6.12 -3.62 10.74
N SER A 120 -6.64 -2.42 10.84
CA SER A 120 -7.86 -2.14 11.61
C SER A 120 -8.99 -1.53 10.78
#